data_7e0b152eed4af931aaa16bfe821e8304
#
_entry.id   7e0b152eed4af931aaa16bfe821e8304
#
_cell.length_a   1.000
_cell.length_b   1.000
_cell.length_c   1.000
_cell.angle_alpha   90.00
_cell.angle_beta   90.00
_cell.angle_gamma   90.00
#
_symmetry.space_group_name_H-M   'P 1'
#
loop_
_entity.id
_entity.type
_entity.pdbx_description
1 polymer ?
#
loop_
_entity_poly.entity_id
_entity_poly.type
_entity_poly.pdbx_seq_one_letter_code
_entity_poly.pdbx_strand_id
1 'polypeptide(L)'
;MSANPLATPELPAPDLAAAADVIELASSIVGKAIRHIAANGGPDVHQVVAYDLAHAAAQVETARALLDYGAKGDVEARITCAFTADMAHDLITRVAGREKYWGIEIAPMKAAHPFLERFRTPEFVASLADHPGPRHLDDDMEMVGDTFRSFAEKVIKPHAEHVHRTNADVPEEIVQGLAEMGAFGLSVPAEYGGFSEGGDSEYIGMVVATEELSRGSLGIGGSLITRPEILTRALVKGGTEAQKQTWLPRLATAEVMPGVAVTEPDYGSDVAGIKVTATPAEGPNGEPGYVINGVKTWCTFGGRADVLALLARTDPDRSKTHRGLSLFIVPKPRGNGHGFQFTQDSATVGGTTGKMEGRAIDTIGYRGMHSYEVALENWWVPAENLIGEADGVGKGFFFQMAGFENGRLQTAARAVGVMQAAYEAALDYANNRV
;
A
#
# COMPACT_ATOMS: atom_id res chain seq x y z
N MET A 1 -10.61 -58.81 -13.17
CA MET A 1 -11.61 -57.75 -12.96
C MET A 1 -10.96 -56.43 -13.36
N SER A 2 -11.26 -55.92 -14.55
CA SER A 2 -10.73 -54.66 -15.04
C SER A 2 -11.35 -53.53 -14.22
N ALA A 3 -10.52 -52.77 -13.53
CA ALA A 3 -10.94 -51.52 -12.93
C ALA A 3 -11.47 -50.61 -14.04
N ASN A 4 -12.73 -50.25 -13.97
CA ASN A 4 -13.33 -49.22 -14.80
C ASN A 4 -12.53 -47.89 -14.51
N PRO A 5 -11.92 -47.25 -15.49
CA PRO A 5 -11.34 -45.91 -15.23
C PRO A 5 -12.49 -45.05 -14.74
N LEU A 6 -12.32 -44.48 -13.55
CA LEU A 6 -13.25 -43.50 -12.99
C LEU A 6 -13.51 -42.46 -14.09
N ALA A 7 -14.76 -42.38 -14.53
CA ALA A 7 -15.17 -41.34 -15.45
C ALA A 7 -14.76 -40.01 -14.82
N THR A 8 -14.02 -39.18 -15.54
CA THR A 8 -13.67 -37.85 -15.07
C THR A 8 -14.98 -37.16 -14.69
N PRO A 9 -15.18 -36.73 -13.44
CA PRO A 9 -16.43 -36.09 -13.07
C PRO A 9 -16.67 -34.89 -13.97
N GLU A 10 -17.88 -34.79 -14.52
CA GLU A 10 -18.29 -33.66 -15.33
C GLU A 10 -18.28 -32.41 -14.43
N LEU A 11 -17.41 -31.45 -14.75
CA LEU A 11 -17.29 -30.24 -13.95
C LEU A 11 -18.57 -29.39 -14.11
N PRO A 12 -19.07 -28.77 -13.04
CA PRO A 12 -20.23 -27.90 -13.13
C PRO A 12 -19.96 -26.72 -14.05
N ALA A 13 -20.92 -26.39 -14.91
CA ALA A 13 -20.91 -25.14 -15.66
C ALA A 13 -20.97 -23.95 -14.68
N PRO A 14 -20.26 -22.84 -14.98
CA PRO A 14 -20.33 -21.64 -14.17
C PRO A 14 -21.75 -21.08 -14.11
N ASP A 15 -22.11 -20.46 -12.98
CA ASP A 15 -23.47 -19.99 -12.71
C ASP A 15 -23.39 -18.62 -12.02
N LEU A 16 -23.26 -17.57 -12.83
CA LEU A 16 -23.14 -16.20 -12.36
C LEU A 16 -24.40 -15.68 -11.66
N ALA A 17 -25.57 -16.20 -12.01
CA ALA A 17 -26.82 -15.84 -11.33
C ALA A 17 -26.83 -16.36 -9.90
N ALA A 18 -26.50 -17.63 -9.69
CA ALA A 18 -26.36 -18.20 -8.36
C ALA A 18 -25.20 -17.54 -7.57
N ALA A 19 -24.10 -17.14 -8.23
CA ALA A 19 -23.03 -16.38 -7.59
C ALA A 19 -23.54 -15.02 -7.08
N ALA A 20 -24.33 -14.30 -7.89
CA ALA A 20 -24.92 -13.03 -7.49
C ALA A 20 -25.83 -13.18 -6.27
N ASP A 21 -26.67 -14.22 -6.22
CA ASP A 21 -27.55 -14.51 -5.07
C ASP A 21 -26.73 -14.75 -3.79
N VAL A 22 -25.62 -15.50 -3.87
CA VAL A 22 -24.72 -15.77 -2.74
C VAL A 22 -24.01 -14.49 -2.28
N ILE A 23 -23.59 -13.62 -3.21
CA ILE A 23 -22.97 -12.33 -2.91
C ILE A 23 -23.97 -11.41 -2.18
N GLU A 24 -25.22 -11.33 -2.63
CA GLU A 24 -26.24 -10.51 -1.98
C GLU A 24 -26.59 -11.06 -0.58
N LEU A 25 -26.64 -12.36 -0.41
CA LEU A 25 -26.80 -12.99 0.92
C LEU A 25 -25.64 -12.57 1.85
N ALA A 26 -24.39 -12.70 1.40
CA ALA A 26 -23.21 -12.33 2.17
C ALA A 26 -23.20 -10.83 2.49
N SER A 27 -23.52 -9.97 1.52
CA SER A 27 -23.66 -8.52 1.69
C SER A 27 -24.69 -8.14 2.75
N SER A 28 -25.85 -8.81 2.73
CA SER A 28 -26.91 -8.62 3.73
C SER A 28 -26.41 -8.94 5.16
N ILE A 29 -25.66 -10.04 5.31
CA ILE A 29 -25.09 -10.48 6.59
C ILE A 29 -24.06 -9.51 7.09
N VAL A 30 -23.10 -9.12 6.24
CA VAL A 30 -22.07 -8.11 6.55
C VAL A 30 -22.73 -6.79 6.94
N GLY A 31 -23.72 -6.32 6.19
CA GLY A 31 -24.45 -5.10 6.49
C GLY A 31 -25.19 -5.14 7.84
N LYS A 32 -25.76 -6.28 8.23
CA LYS A 32 -26.36 -6.45 9.56
C LYS A 32 -25.31 -6.38 10.66
N ALA A 33 -24.15 -7.01 10.48
CA ALA A 33 -23.07 -7.01 11.45
C ALA A 33 -22.46 -5.61 11.63
N ILE A 34 -22.28 -4.84 10.55
CA ILE A 34 -21.84 -3.43 10.61
C ILE A 34 -22.81 -2.61 11.47
N ARG A 35 -24.12 -2.72 11.24
CA ARG A 35 -25.12 -2.00 12.04
C ARG A 35 -25.11 -2.43 13.50
N HIS A 36 -24.93 -3.73 13.77
CA HIS A 36 -24.83 -4.25 15.14
C HIS A 36 -23.63 -3.63 15.88
N ILE A 37 -22.45 -3.66 15.30
CA ILE A 37 -21.23 -3.08 15.90
C ILE A 37 -21.41 -1.57 16.10
N ALA A 38 -21.93 -0.85 15.11
CA ALA A 38 -22.15 0.59 15.22
C ALA A 38 -23.12 0.95 16.36
N ALA A 39 -24.16 0.16 16.57
CA ALA A 39 -25.15 0.35 17.64
C ALA A 39 -24.63 -0.02 19.04
N ASN A 40 -23.55 -0.79 19.15
CA ASN A 40 -23.00 -1.31 20.41
C ASN A 40 -21.62 -0.75 20.78
N GLY A 41 -21.31 0.47 20.39
CA GLY A 41 -20.07 1.18 20.79
C GLY A 41 -19.02 1.31 19.69
N GLY A 42 -19.30 0.81 18.50
CA GLY A 42 -18.45 1.00 17.33
C GLY A 42 -17.23 0.09 17.26
N PRO A 43 -16.39 0.28 16.22
CA PRO A 43 -15.24 -0.58 15.97
C PRO A 43 -14.17 -0.50 17.06
N ASP A 44 -14.01 0.63 17.74
CA ASP A 44 -13.00 0.80 18.79
C ASP A 44 -13.28 -0.06 20.03
N VAL A 45 -14.56 -0.34 20.30
CA VAL A 45 -14.97 -1.24 21.38
C VAL A 45 -14.88 -2.72 20.96
N HIS A 46 -15.12 -3.00 19.69
CA HIS A 46 -15.22 -4.37 19.13
C HIS A 46 -14.12 -4.67 18.12
N GLN A 47 -12.88 -4.25 18.36
CA GLN A 47 -11.77 -4.26 17.39
C GLN A 47 -11.56 -5.62 16.71
N VAL A 48 -11.59 -6.73 17.45
CA VAL A 48 -11.37 -8.08 16.89
C VAL A 48 -12.47 -8.45 15.88
N VAL A 49 -13.73 -8.21 16.23
CA VAL A 49 -14.85 -8.52 15.32
C VAL A 49 -14.90 -7.53 14.17
N ALA A 50 -14.60 -6.25 14.41
CA ALA A 50 -14.53 -5.22 13.38
C ALA A 50 -13.43 -5.52 12.34
N TYR A 51 -12.29 -6.05 12.77
CA TYR A 51 -11.24 -6.50 11.87
C TYR A 51 -11.70 -7.63 10.95
N ASP A 52 -12.28 -8.70 11.52
CA ASP A 52 -12.84 -9.80 10.73
C ASP A 52 -13.95 -9.33 9.78
N LEU A 53 -14.78 -8.40 10.24
CA LEU A 53 -15.88 -7.83 9.46
C LEU A 53 -15.35 -6.98 8.28
N ALA A 54 -14.26 -6.24 8.48
CA ALA A 54 -13.61 -5.48 7.40
C ALA A 54 -13.09 -6.41 6.29
N HIS A 55 -12.48 -7.56 6.67
CA HIS A 55 -12.07 -8.58 5.71
C HIS A 55 -13.26 -9.19 4.96
N ALA A 56 -14.32 -9.52 5.67
CA ALA A 56 -15.53 -10.06 5.04
C ALA A 56 -16.17 -9.06 4.07
N ALA A 57 -16.23 -7.78 4.45
CA ALA A 57 -16.72 -6.71 3.57
C ALA A 57 -15.86 -6.57 2.30
N ALA A 58 -14.54 -6.58 2.44
CA ALA A 58 -13.62 -6.50 1.29
C ALA A 58 -13.81 -7.69 0.34
N GLN A 59 -13.98 -8.91 0.87
CA GLN A 59 -14.22 -10.10 0.06
C GLN A 59 -15.56 -10.03 -0.68
N VAL A 60 -16.63 -9.53 -0.04
CA VAL A 60 -17.95 -9.35 -0.67
C VAL A 60 -17.86 -8.33 -1.82
N GLU A 61 -17.21 -7.20 -1.62
CA GLU A 61 -17.05 -6.20 -2.67
C GLU A 61 -16.15 -6.70 -3.82
N THR A 62 -15.11 -7.48 -3.52
CA THR A 62 -14.31 -8.15 -4.54
C THR A 62 -15.15 -9.15 -5.34
N ALA A 63 -15.98 -9.97 -4.68
CA ALA A 63 -16.86 -10.90 -5.36
C ALA A 63 -17.89 -10.17 -6.24
N ARG A 64 -18.38 -9.02 -5.80
CA ARG A 64 -19.29 -8.16 -6.59
C ARG A 64 -18.61 -7.66 -7.86
N ALA A 65 -17.38 -7.15 -7.75
CA ALA A 65 -16.59 -6.72 -8.91
C ALA A 65 -16.29 -7.87 -9.89
N LEU A 66 -16.11 -9.09 -9.35
CA LEU A 66 -15.88 -10.28 -10.17
C LEU A 66 -17.10 -10.72 -10.99
N LEU A 67 -18.33 -10.28 -10.69
CA LEU A 67 -19.48 -10.58 -11.56
C LEU A 67 -19.32 -9.93 -12.93
N ASP A 68 -18.84 -8.69 -13.00
CA ASP A 68 -18.56 -8.01 -14.27
C ASP A 68 -17.40 -8.67 -15.02
N TYR A 69 -16.39 -9.12 -14.29
CA TYR A 69 -15.29 -9.91 -14.84
C TYR A 69 -15.79 -11.25 -15.39
N GLY A 70 -16.59 -11.99 -14.62
CA GLY A 70 -17.15 -13.29 -15.01
C GLY A 70 -18.03 -13.24 -16.25
N ALA A 71 -18.67 -12.09 -16.52
CA ALA A 71 -19.48 -11.90 -17.74
C ALA A 71 -18.66 -11.85 -19.04
N LYS A 72 -17.33 -11.75 -18.96
CA LYS A 72 -16.44 -11.59 -20.11
C LYS A 72 -16.06 -12.91 -20.79
N GLY A 73 -16.13 -14.06 -20.09
CA GLY A 73 -15.77 -15.36 -20.68
C GLY A 73 -15.99 -16.54 -19.73
N ASP A 74 -15.77 -17.76 -20.23
CA ASP A 74 -15.99 -19.00 -19.45
C ASP A 74 -14.97 -19.18 -18.32
N VAL A 75 -13.70 -18.88 -18.58
CA VAL A 75 -12.64 -18.95 -17.55
C VAL A 75 -12.92 -17.94 -16.45
N GLU A 76 -13.25 -16.72 -16.80
CA GLU A 76 -13.60 -15.63 -15.90
C GLU A 76 -14.82 -15.98 -15.04
N ALA A 77 -15.84 -16.59 -15.65
CA ALA A 77 -17.04 -17.05 -14.96
C ALA A 77 -16.72 -18.17 -13.95
N ARG A 78 -15.85 -19.12 -14.31
CA ARG A 78 -15.38 -20.17 -13.39
C ARG A 78 -14.60 -19.60 -12.21
N ILE A 79 -13.68 -18.67 -12.47
CA ILE A 79 -12.92 -17.96 -11.43
C ILE A 79 -13.86 -17.21 -10.49
N THR A 80 -14.86 -16.52 -11.03
CA THR A 80 -15.89 -15.81 -10.26
C THR A 80 -16.67 -16.75 -9.34
N CYS A 81 -17.10 -17.91 -9.86
CA CYS A 81 -17.80 -18.92 -9.07
C CYS A 81 -16.91 -19.51 -7.95
N ALA A 82 -15.65 -19.83 -8.26
CA ALA A 82 -14.70 -20.34 -7.27
C ALA A 82 -14.46 -19.32 -6.14
N PHE A 83 -14.16 -18.07 -6.50
CA PHE A 83 -13.93 -17.00 -5.52
C PHE A 83 -15.16 -16.74 -4.65
N THR A 84 -16.36 -16.70 -5.26
CA THR A 84 -17.62 -16.50 -4.53
C THR A 84 -17.88 -17.65 -3.54
N ALA A 85 -17.56 -18.88 -3.92
CA ALA A 85 -17.69 -20.03 -3.03
C ALA A 85 -16.69 -19.96 -1.87
N ASP A 86 -15.44 -19.58 -2.12
CA ASP A 86 -14.44 -19.40 -1.06
C ASP A 86 -14.79 -18.22 -0.14
N MET A 87 -15.26 -17.10 -0.65
CA MET A 87 -15.75 -15.96 0.12
C MET A 87 -16.90 -16.37 1.06
N ALA A 88 -17.91 -17.10 0.55
CA ALA A 88 -19.03 -17.55 1.36
C ALA A 88 -18.59 -18.53 2.45
N HIS A 89 -17.70 -19.47 2.14
CA HIS A 89 -17.14 -20.40 3.11
C HIS A 89 -16.34 -19.66 4.20
N ASP A 90 -15.49 -18.70 3.83
CA ASP A 90 -14.69 -17.92 4.78
C ASP A 90 -15.60 -17.09 5.72
N LEU A 91 -16.64 -16.45 5.18
CA LEU A 91 -17.63 -15.74 5.99
C LEU A 91 -18.32 -16.67 7.00
N ILE A 92 -18.76 -17.87 6.58
CA ILE A 92 -19.37 -18.87 7.46
C ILE A 92 -18.41 -19.23 8.60
N THR A 93 -17.17 -19.52 8.30
CA THR A 93 -16.18 -19.94 9.30
C THR A 93 -15.80 -18.83 10.27
N ARG A 94 -15.75 -17.57 9.82
CA ARG A 94 -15.50 -16.41 10.69
C ARG A 94 -16.64 -16.15 11.69
N VAL A 95 -17.87 -16.42 11.29
CA VAL A 95 -19.06 -16.20 12.11
C VAL A 95 -19.33 -17.35 13.08
N ALA A 96 -19.06 -18.58 12.66
CA ALA A 96 -19.42 -19.78 13.43
C ALA A 96 -18.88 -19.76 14.87
N GLY A 97 -19.78 -19.88 15.85
CA GLY A 97 -19.50 -19.80 17.28
C GLY A 97 -19.33 -18.38 17.83
N ARG A 98 -19.48 -17.36 16.99
CA ARG A 98 -19.34 -15.93 17.36
C ARG A 98 -20.54 -15.08 16.94
N GLU A 99 -21.67 -15.71 16.61
CA GLU A 99 -22.87 -15.10 16.05
C GLU A 99 -23.36 -13.90 16.88
N LYS A 100 -23.34 -14.03 18.20
CA LYS A 100 -23.78 -12.96 19.12
C LYS A 100 -22.90 -11.69 19.03
N TYR A 101 -21.60 -11.85 18.76
CA TYR A 101 -20.67 -10.72 18.62
C TYR A 101 -20.85 -10.01 17.28
N TRP A 102 -21.28 -10.75 16.26
CA TRP A 102 -21.64 -10.22 14.95
C TRP A 102 -23.08 -9.69 14.89
N GLY A 103 -23.92 -10.03 15.89
CA GLY A 103 -25.33 -9.67 15.91
C GLY A 103 -26.16 -10.31 14.80
N ILE A 104 -25.79 -11.52 14.38
CA ILE A 104 -26.41 -12.26 13.27
C ILE A 104 -26.67 -13.71 13.65
N GLU A 105 -27.50 -14.38 12.84
CA GLU A 105 -27.71 -15.83 12.90
C GLU A 105 -26.99 -16.49 11.72
N ILE A 106 -26.43 -17.69 11.95
CA ILE A 106 -25.74 -18.46 10.90
C ILE A 106 -26.72 -19.19 9.98
N ALA A 107 -27.95 -19.47 10.47
CA ALA A 107 -28.93 -20.28 9.73
C ALA A 107 -29.22 -19.78 8.29
N PRO A 108 -29.33 -18.46 8.01
CA PRO A 108 -29.50 -17.97 6.64
C PRO A 108 -28.38 -18.35 5.70
N MET A 109 -27.14 -18.50 6.21
CA MET A 109 -25.96 -18.83 5.39
C MET A 109 -26.02 -20.25 4.80
N LYS A 110 -26.90 -21.14 5.34
CA LYS A 110 -27.13 -22.45 4.76
C LYS A 110 -27.64 -22.39 3.31
N ALA A 111 -28.25 -21.28 2.90
CA ALA A 111 -28.68 -21.09 1.51
C ALA A 111 -27.52 -21.07 0.50
N ALA A 112 -26.30 -20.75 0.93
CA ALA A 112 -25.11 -20.80 0.07
C ALA A 112 -24.57 -22.24 -0.11
N HIS A 113 -24.99 -23.22 0.70
CA HIS A 113 -24.39 -24.54 0.70
C HIS A 113 -24.45 -25.29 -0.65
N PRO A 114 -25.54 -25.29 -1.41
CA PRO A 114 -25.58 -25.90 -2.73
C PRO A 114 -24.59 -25.27 -3.72
N PHE A 115 -24.30 -23.99 -3.58
CA PHE A 115 -23.30 -23.28 -4.38
C PHE A 115 -21.88 -23.72 -4.01
N LEU A 116 -21.59 -23.85 -2.69
CA LEU A 116 -20.30 -24.33 -2.21
C LEU A 116 -20.01 -25.76 -2.68
N GLU A 117 -21.02 -26.66 -2.62
CA GLU A 117 -20.91 -28.05 -3.07
C GLU A 117 -20.58 -28.17 -4.56
N ARG A 118 -20.95 -27.20 -5.39
CA ARG A 118 -20.66 -27.17 -6.83
C ARG A 118 -19.27 -26.59 -7.14
N PHE A 119 -18.92 -25.46 -6.54
CA PHE A 119 -17.81 -24.62 -7.01
C PHE A 119 -16.58 -24.61 -6.06
N ARG A 120 -16.63 -25.41 -5.00
CA ARG A 120 -15.51 -25.57 -4.06
C ARG A 120 -14.98 -27.00 -3.99
N THR A 121 -15.37 -27.84 -4.96
CA THR A 121 -14.82 -29.20 -5.06
C THR A 121 -13.34 -29.15 -5.48
N PRO A 122 -12.50 -30.09 -4.99
CA PRO A 122 -11.10 -30.16 -5.40
C PRO A 122 -10.93 -30.22 -6.93
N GLU A 123 -11.79 -30.95 -7.61
CA GLU A 123 -11.76 -31.12 -9.07
C GLU A 123 -12.06 -29.81 -9.79
N PHE A 124 -13.04 -29.03 -9.32
CA PHE A 124 -13.36 -27.74 -9.91
C PHE A 124 -12.22 -26.75 -9.70
N VAL A 125 -11.68 -26.65 -8.49
CA VAL A 125 -10.57 -25.76 -8.18
C VAL A 125 -9.31 -26.15 -8.96
N ALA A 126 -9.00 -27.47 -9.04
CA ALA A 126 -7.85 -27.95 -9.80
C ALA A 126 -7.97 -27.63 -11.31
N SER A 127 -9.20 -27.60 -11.86
CA SER A 127 -9.41 -27.26 -13.28
C SER A 127 -9.03 -25.80 -13.63
N LEU A 128 -8.84 -24.95 -12.61
CA LEU A 128 -8.43 -23.56 -12.79
C LEU A 128 -6.92 -23.37 -12.70
N ALA A 129 -6.15 -24.41 -12.31
CA ALA A 129 -4.73 -24.27 -12.00
C ALA A 129 -3.88 -23.75 -13.19
N ASP A 130 -4.23 -24.14 -14.41
CA ASP A 130 -3.54 -23.71 -15.62
C ASP A 130 -4.23 -22.52 -16.34
N HIS A 131 -5.23 -21.91 -15.70
CA HIS A 131 -6.06 -20.86 -16.28
C HIS A 131 -6.13 -19.64 -15.36
N PRO A 132 -5.08 -18.80 -15.31
CA PRO A 132 -5.05 -17.61 -14.43
C PRO A 132 -6.10 -16.55 -14.79
N GLY A 133 -6.69 -16.67 -15.98
CA GLY A 133 -7.64 -15.68 -16.51
C GLY A 133 -6.96 -14.44 -17.10
N PRO A 134 -7.53 -13.86 -18.17
CA PRO A 134 -7.03 -12.63 -18.76
C PRO A 134 -7.34 -11.41 -17.89
N ARG A 135 -6.48 -10.39 -17.94
CA ARG A 135 -6.64 -9.16 -17.16
C ARG A 135 -7.65 -8.19 -17.78
N HIS A 136 -7.92 -8.31 -19.08
CA HIS A 136 -8.79 -7.41 -19.86
C HIS A 136 -8.38 -5.94 -19.80
N LEU A 137 -7.08 -5.68 -19.81
CA LEU A 137 -6.54 -4.35 -19.95
C LEU A 137 -6.73 -3.87 -21.39
N ASP A 138 -6.81 -2.55 -21.60
CA ASP A 138 -6.71 -1.97 -22.92
C ASP A 138 -5.27 -2.02 -23.46
N ASP A 139 -5.08 -1.69 -24.75
CA ASP A 139 -3.79 -1.80 -25.41
C ASP A 139 -2.71 -0.92 -24.76
N ASP A 140 -3.07 0.26 -24.23
CA ASP A 140 -2.14 1.17 -23.57
C ASP A 140 -1.69 0.59 -22.22
N MET A 141 -2.61 0.03 -21.46
CA MET A 141 -2.29 -0.61 -20.18
C MET A 141 -1.55 -1.93 -20.32
N GLU A 142 -1.81 -2.71 -21.38
CA GLU A 142 -0.99 -3.89 -21.71
C GLU A 142 0.45 -3.46 -22.05
N MET A 143 0.65 -2.38 -22.82
CA MET A 143 1.98 -1.86 -23.13
C MET A 143 2.71 -1.37 -21.87
N VAL A 144 2.01 -0.72 -20.94
CA VAL A 144 2.56 -0.36 -19.63
C VAL A 144 3.00 -1.63 -18.88
N GLY A 145 2.12 -2.64 -18.81
CA GLY A 145 2.41 -3.92 -18.17
C GLY A 145 3.65 -4.60 -18.75
N ASP A 146 3.72 -4.74 -20.07
CA ASP A 146 4.86 -5.37 -20.75
C ASP A 146 6.18 -4.62 -20.52
N THR A 147 6.13 -3.30 -20.49
CA THR A 147 7.30 -2.44 -20.24
C THR A 147 7.84 -2.68 -18.83
N PHE A 148 6.99 -2.61 -17.80
CA PHE A 148 7.39 -2.83 -16.42
C PHE A 148 7.75 -4.30 -16.14
N ARG A 149 7.07 -5.25 -16.76
CA ARG A 149 7.41 -6.67 -16.72
C ARG A 149 8.81 -6.93 -17.27
N SER A 150 9.11 -6.37 -18.45
CA SER A 150 10.43 -6.52 -19.07
C SER A 150 11.54 -5.97 -18.19
N PHE A 151 11.33 -4.82 -17.56
CA PHE A 151 12.26 -4.24 -16.60
C PHE A 151 12.40 -5.11 -15.35
N ALA A 152 11.30 -5.58 -14.80
CA ALA A 152 11.29 -6.43 -13.62
C ALA A 152 12.07 -7.75 -13.84
N GLU A 153 11.87 -8.41 -14.98
CA GLU A 153 12.58 -9.67 -15.32
C GLU A 153 14.06 -9.44 -15.59
N LYS A 154 14.43 -8.38 -16.30
CA LYS A 154 15.81 -8.15 -16.77
C LYS A 154 16.68 -7.45 -15.76
N VAL A 155 16.12 -6.54 -14.95
CA VAL A 155 16.89 -5.66 -14.06
C VAL A 155 16.63 -5.96 -12.58
N ILE A 156 15.37 -6.19 -12.17
CA ILE A 156 15.04 -6.37 -10.75
C ILE A 156 15.30 -7.80 -10.28
N LYS A 157 14.72 -8.78 -10.95
CA LYS A 157 14.72 -10.20 -10.52
C LYS A 157 16.12 -10.79 -10.35
N PRO A 158 17.13 -10.47 -11.18
CA PRO A 158 18.50 -10.97 -10.97
C PRO A 158 19.12 -10.54 -9.65
N HIS A 159 18.71 -9.42 -9.06
CA HIS A 159 19.24 -8.93 -7.79
C HIS A 159 18.43 -9.39 -6.57
N ALA A 160 17.21 -9.87 -6.77
CA ALA A 160 16.25 -10.12 -5.69
C ALA A 160 16.78 -11.07 -4.61
N GLU A 161 17.35 -12.22 -5.02
CA GLU A 161 17.89 -13.21 -4.08
C GLU A 161 19.11 -12.67 -3.33
N HIS A 162 20.06 -12.04 -4.04
CA HIS A 162 21.26 -11.48 -3.43
C HIS A 162 20.89 -10.44 -2.36
N VAL A 163 20.07 -9.44 -2.72
CA VAL A 163 19.65 -8.39 -1.78
C VAL A 163 18.94 -8.97 -0.57
N HIS A 164 18.05 -9.95 -0.78
CA HIS A 164 17.34 -10.58 0.34
C HIS A 164 18.30 -11.34 1.27
N ARG A 165 19.23 -12.16 0.73
CA ARG A 165 20.12 -13.00 1.54
C ARG A 165 21.20 -12.20 2.26
N THR A 166 21.73 -11.16 1.62
CA THR A 166 22.81 -10.34 2.20
C THR A 166 22.29 -9.13 2.96
N ASN A 167 20.98 -8.88 2.94
CA ASN A 167 20.35 -7.68 3.50
C ASN A 167 20.95 -6.39 2.93
N ALA A 168 21.31 -6.40 1.64
CA ALA A 168 21.87 -5.25 0.94
C ALA A 168 20.79 -4.18 0.65
N ASP A 169 21.22 -2.97 0.34
CA ASP A 169 20.35 -1.89 -0.16
C ASP A 169 19.87 -2.18 -1.59
N VAL A 170 18.81 -1.49 -2.03
CA VAL A 170 18.38 -1.48 -3.42
C VAL A 170 19.54 -1.06 -4.31
N PRO A 171 19.91 -1.85 -5.34
CA PRO A 171 20.92 -1.45 -6.33
C PRO A 171 20.58 -0.10 -6.99
N GLU A 172 21.58 0.76 -7.13
CA GLU A 172 21.38 2.10 -7.73
C GLU A 172 20.88 2.02 -9.17
N GLU A 173 21.33 1.02 -9.93
CA GLU A 173 20.86 0.76 -11.30
C GLU A 173 19.34 0.55 -11.43
N ILE A 174 18.69 0.01 -10.40
CA ILE A 174 17.24 -0.13 -10.37
C ILE A 174 16.57 1.23 -10.20
N VAL A 175 17.11 2.07 -9.30
CA VAL A 175 16.57 3.43 -9.09
C VAL A 175 16.74 4.27 -10.35
N GLN A 176 17.94 4.23 -10.97
CA GLN A 176 18.25 4.97 -12.19
C GLN A 176 17.41 4.48 -13.38
N GLY A 177 17.29 3.16 -13.56
CA GLY A 177 16.48 2.58 -14.63
C GLY A 177 15.01 2.95 -14.53
N LEU A 178 14.44 2.96 -13.32
CA LEU A 178 13.06 3.44 -13.09
C LEU A 178 12.92 4.94 -13.35
N ALA A 179 13.93 5.74 -13.01
CA ALA A 179 13.95 7.18 -13.30
C ALA A 179 13.98 7.43 -14.82
N GLU A 180 14.85 6.72 -15.56
CA GLU A 180 14.96 6.80 -17.03
C GLU A 180 13.66 6.38 -17.73
N MET A 181 12.91 5.43 -17.17
CA MET A 181 11.59 5.03 -17.64
C MET A 181 10.48 6.05 -17.28
N GLY A 182 10.77 7.07 -16.49
CA GLY A 182 9.78 8.02 -15.99
C GLY A 182 8.84 7.46 -14.91
N ALA A 183 9.17 6.32 -14.31
CA ALA A 183 8.29 5.61 -13.37
C ALA A 183 7.95 6.44 -12.11
N PHE A 184 8.79 7.37 -11.71
CA PHE A 184 8.55 8.26 -10.57
C PHE A 184 7.64 9.45 -10.92
N GLY A 185 7.46 9.73 -12.21
CA GLY A 185 6.61 10.81 -12.71
C GLY A 185 5.15 10.40 -12.98
N LEU A 186 4.78 9.13 -12.78
CA LEU A 186 3.45 8.63 -13.11
C LEU A 186 2.29 9.39 -12.43
N SER A 187 2.52 9.88 -11.22
CA SER A 187 1.54 10.65 -10.44
C SER A 187 1.82 12.14 -10.35
N VAL A 188 2.90 12.61 -10.98
CA VAL A 188 3.22 14.03 -11.05
C VAL A 188 2.47 14.66 -12.21
N PRO A 189 1.72 15.78 -12.01
CA PRO A 189 1.03 16.45 -13.10
C PRO A 189 1.97 16.87 -14.23
N ALA A 190 1.49 16.80 -15.47
CA ALA A 190 2.26 17.11 -16.67
C ALA A 190 2.85 18.53 -16.66
N GLU A 191 2.16 19.49 -16.07
CA GLU A 191 2.63 20.88 -15.90
C GLU A 191 3.88 21.01 -15.03
N TYR A 192 4.20 19.99 -14.21
CA TYR A 192 5.42 19.88 -13.40
C TYR A 192 6.38 18.81 -13.91
N GLY A 193 6.25 18.40 -15.17
CA GLY A 193 7.19 17.47 -15.83
C GLY A 193 6.93 15.99 -15.56
N GLY A 194 5.75 15.64 -15.06
CA GLY A 194 5.30 14.24 -14.93
C GLY A 194 4.41 13.78 -16.07
N PHE A 195 3.66 12.71 -15.86
CA PHE A 195 2.79 12.07 -16.85
C PHE A 195 1.33 12.02 -16.42
N SER A 196 0.97 12.54 -15.24
CA SER A 196 -0.38 12.53 -14.74
C SER A 196 -1.24 13.57 -15.48
N GLU A 197 -2.30 13.11 -16.13
CA GLU A 197 -3.37 13.93 -16.68
C GLU A 197 -4.63 13.87 -15.80
N GLY A 198 -4.58 13.10 -14.72
CA GLY A 198 -5.71 12.78 -13.85
C GLY A 198 -6.65 11.72 -14.42
N GLY A 199 -7.60 11.28 -13.60
CA GLY A 199 -8.61 10.29 -14.00
C GLY A 199 -8.23 8.83 -13.71
N ASP A 200 -9.13 7.92 -14.11
CA ASP A 200 -9.04 6.50 -13.72
C ASP A 200 -7.86 5.78 -14.38
N SER A 201 -7.48 6.15 -15.61
CA SER A 201 -6.37 5.53 -16.36
C SER A 201 -5.02 5.72 -15.65
N GLU A 202 -4.81 6.85 -14.96
CA GLU A 202 -3.62 7.08 -14.15
C GLU A 202 -3.49 6.05 -13.03
N TYR A 203 -4.59 5.79 -12.31
CA TYR A 203 -4.60 4.81 -11.23
C TYR A 203 -4.39 3.38 -11.72
N ILE A 204 -4.98 3.04 -12.87
CA ILE A 204 -4.82 1.71 -13.50
C ILE A 204 -3.35 1.52 -13.93
N GLY A 205 -2.76 2.49 -14.61
CA GLY A 205 -1.35 2.44 -15.04
C GLY A 205 -0.38 2.26 -13.87
N MET A 206 -0.61 2.98 -12.78
CA MET A 206 0.17 2.86 -11.56
C MET A 206 0.00 1.49 -10.89
N VAL A 207 -1.23 0.95 -10.86
CA VAL A 207 -1.51 -0.39 -10.31
C VAL A 207 -0.78 -1.45 -11.12
N VAL A 208 -0.88 -1.40 -12.46
CA VAL A 208 -0.22 -2.33 -13.38
C VAL A 208 1.30 -2.28 -13.23
N ALA A 209 1.89 -1.08 -13.20
CA ALA A 209 3.33 -0.89 -12.97
C ALA A 209 3.77 -1.48 -11.62
N THR A 210 3.03 -1.19 -10.55
CA THR A 210 3.33 -1.68 -9.20
C THR A 210 3.22 -3.20 -9.10
N GLU A 211 2.23 -3.81 -9.75
CA GLU A 211 2.05 -5.27 -9.83
C GLU A 211 3.26 -5.94 -10.46
N GLU A 212 3.67 -5.49 -11.67
CA GLU A 212 4.78 -6.10 -12.39
C GLU A 212 6.14 -5.92 -11.68
N LEU A 213 6.40 -4.74 -11.12
CA LEU A 213 7.59 -4.51 -10.32
C LEU A 213 7.64 -5.40 -9.08
N SER A 214 6.49 -5.60 -8.42
CA SER A 214 6.37 -6.45 -7.22
C SER A 214 6.46 -7.93 -7.55
N ARG A 215 6.00 -8.33 -8.73
CA ARG A 215 6.18 -9.68 -9.26
C ARG A 215 7.67 -9.99 -9.46
N GLY A 216 8.48 -9.02 -9.90
CA GLY A 216 9.93 -9.15 -9.96
C GLY A 216 10.58 -9.24 -8.58
N SER A 217 10.28 -8.29 -7.70
CA SER A 217 10.66 -8.30 -6.28
C SER A 217 9.92 -7.20 -5.52
N LEU A 218 9.21 -7.58 -4.47
CA LEU A 218 8.56 -6.63 -3.56
C LEU A 218 9.57 -5.68 -2.92
N GLY A 219 10.71 -6.19 -2.48
CA GLY A 219 11.69 -5.46 -1.66
C GLY A 219 12.47 -4.39 -2.43
N ILE A 220 12.82 -4.65 -3.68
CA ILE A 220 13.69 -3.77 -4.48
C ILE A 220 13.02 -3.19 -5.74
N GLY A 221 11.77 -3.56 -6.02
CA GLY A 221 11.01 -3.04 -7.17
C GLY A 221 9.69 -2.40 -6.73
N GLY A 222 8.80 -3.21 -6.20
CA GLY A 222 7.40 -2.86 -5.98
C GLY A 222 7.12 -1.68 -5.04
N SER A 223 8.10 -1.22 -4.26
CA SER A 223 7.90 -0.13 -3.30
C SER A 223 8.57 1.19 -3.67
N LEU A 224 9.44 1.18 -4.66
CA LEU A 224 10.22 2.37 -5.01
C LEU A 224 9.33 3.52 -5.49
N ILE A 225 8.44 3.26 -6.43
CA ILE A 225 7.56 4.28 -7.00
C ILE A 225 6.56 4.87 -6.00
N THR A 226 6.21 4.12 -4.95
CA THR A 226 5.29 4.58 -3.90
C THR A 226 5.85 5.75 -3.08
N ARG A 227 7.17 5.85 -2.96
CA ARG A 227 7.77 6.86 -2.07
C ARG A 227 7.56 8.28 -2.59
N PRO A 228 8.00 8.60 -3.84
CA PRO A 228 7.73 9.91 -4.43
C PRO A 228 6.24 10.22 -4.52
N GLU A 229 5.42 9.25 -4.85
CA GLU A 229 3.99 9.45 -5.03
C GLU A 229 3.28 9.96 -3.76
N ILE A 230 3.58 9.38 -2.58
CA ILE A 230 2.95 9.84 -1.34
C ILE A 230 3.22 11.33 -1.11
N LEU A 231 4.46 11.79 -1.32
CA LEU A 231 4.81 13.20 -1.18
C LEU A 231 4.21 14.05 -2.31
N THR A 232 4.21 13.55 -3.55
CA THR A 232 3.57 14.20 -4.70
C THR A 232 2.10 14.50 -4.41
N ARG A 233 1.32 13.51 -3.98
CA ARG A 233 -0.10 13.70 -3.68
C ARG A 233 -0.33 14.70 -2.55
N ALA A 234 0.52 14.68 -1.53
CA ALA A 234 0.46 15.67 -0.45
C ALA A 234 0.73 17.10 -0.95
N LEU A 235 1.75 17.26 -1.81
CA LEU A 235 2.08 18.56 -2.43
C LEU A 235 0.99 19.05 -3.38
N VAL A 236 0.47 18.19 -4.24
CA VAL A 236 -0.64 18.54 -5.15
C VAL A 236 -1.86 18.99 -4.35
N LYS A 237 -2.16 18.29 -3.24
CA LYS A 237 -3.32 18.59 -2.39
C LYS A 237 -3.17 19.87 -1.56
N GLY A 238 -1.97 20.14 -1.06
CA GLY A 238 -1.80 21.17 -0.03
C GLY A 238 -0.60 22.09 -0.19
N GLY A 239 0.31 21.82 -1.13
CA GLY A 239 1.49 22.65 -1.38
C GLY A 239 1.14 24.00 -2.02
N THR A 240 1.94 25.03 -1.69
CA THR A 240 1.90 26.30 -2.43
C THR A 240 2.43 26.09 -3.84
N GLU A 241 2.13 27.01 -4.75
CA GLU A 241 2.63 26.91 -6.12
C GLU A 241 4.17 26.89 -6.16
N ALA A 242 4.82 27.69 -5.33
CA ALA A 242 6.27 27.69 -5.19
C ALA A 242 6.83 26.34 -4.75
N GLN A 243 6.16 25.68 -3.79
CA GLN A 243 6.53 24.33 -3.34
C GLN A 243 6.35 23.29 -4.45
N LYS A 244 5.24 23.33 -5.19
CA LYS A 244 4.99 22.43 -6.31
C LYS A 244 6.05 22.57 -7.39
N GLN A 245 6.35 23.79 -7.81
CA GLN A 245 7.38 24.11 -8.79
C GLN A 245 8.79 23.66 -8.36
N THR A 246 9.08 23.73 -7.06
CA THR A 246 10.38 23.34 -6.52
C THR A 246 10.53 21.82 -6.41
N TRP A 247 9.51 21.12 -5.94
CA TRP A 247 9.63 19.74 -5.53
C TRP A 247 9.12 18.71 -6.54
N LEU A 248 8.01 18.99 -7.25
CA LEU A 248 7.39 17.99 -8.12
C LEU A 248 8.28 17.56 -9.29
N PRO A 249 8.98 18.46 -10.02
CA PRO A 249 9.90 18.04 -11.08
C PRO A 249 11.04 17.15 -10.58
N ARG A 250 11.55 17.45 -9.40
CA ARG A 250 12.67 16.71 -8.79
C ARG A 250 12.23 15.33 -8.26
N LEU A 251 10.98 15.20 -7.83
CA LEU A 251 10.39 13.91 -7.47
C LEU A 251 10.13 13.06 -8.73
N ALA A 252 9.66 13.66 -9.82
CA ALA A 252 9.37 12.97 -11.08
C ALA A 252 10.62 12.32 -11.70
N THR A 253 11.78 12.92 -11.51
CA THR A 253 13.07 12.46 -12.05
C THR A 253 13.91 11.65 -11.06
N ALA A 254 13.42 11.42 -9.85
CA ALA A 254 14.19 10.85 -8.72
C ALA A 254 15.46 11.63 -8.35
N GLU A 255 15.61 12.89 -8.78
CA GLU A 255 16.65 13.79 -8.25
C GLU A 255 16.53 13.91 -6.74
N VAL A 256 15.30 13.91 -6.22
CA VAL A 256 14.96 13.85 -4.81
C VAL A 256 14.11 12.63 -4.53
N MET A 257 14.61 11.76 -3.66
CA MET A 257 13.86 10.60 -3.19
C MET A 257 13.36 10.80 -1.75
N PRO A 258 12.07 10.69 -1.49
CA PRO A 258 11.52 10.86 -0.14
C PRO A 258 11.44 9.56 0.65
N GLY A 259 11.61 9.67 1.96
CA GLY A 259 11.13 8.71 2.93
C GLY A 259 9.84 9.22 3.60
N VAL A 260 9.00 8.32 4.11
CA VAL A 260 7.76 8.70 4.81
C VAL A 260 7.94 8.50 6.31
N ALA A 261 7.78 9.57 7.09
CA ALA A 261 8.01 9.61 8.54
C ALA A 261 6.74 10.05 9.28
N VAL A 262 5.81 9.10 9.46
CA VAL A 262 4.49 9.33 10.09
C VAL A 262 4.35 8.54 11.38
N THR A 263 4.58 7.23 11.31
CA THR A 263 4.41 6.29 12.43
C THR A 263 5.40 6.57 13.56
N GLU A 264 4.94 6.41 14.79
CA GLU A 264 5.77 6.49 16.00
C GLU A 264 5.72 5.15 16.76
N PRO A 265 6.66 4.88 17.69
CA PRO A 265 6.68 3.60 18.40
C PRO A 265 5.34 3.22 19.06
N ASP A 266 4.62 4.20 19.62
CA ASP A 266 3.33 3.99 20.29
C ASP A 266 2.11 4.27 19.40
N TYR A 267 2.29 4.83 18.19
CA TYR A 267 1.21 5.34 17.32
C TYR A 267 1.38 4.87 15.88
N GLY A 268 0.71 3.78 15.53
CA GLY A 268 0.60 3.28 14.15
C GLY A 268 -0.73 3.69 13.53
N SER A 269 -1.80 2.97 13.83
CA SER A 269 -3.14 3.27 13.32
C SER A 269 -3.73 4.56 13.87
N ASP A 270 -3.43 4.93 15.12
CA ASP A 270 -3.82 6.21 15.71
C ASP A 270 -2.85 7.33 15.33
N VAL A 271 -2.85 7.70 14.04
CA VAL A 271 -2.01 8.81 13.54
C VAL A 271 -2.36 10.14 14.21
N ALA A 272 -3.60 10.33 14.64
CA ALA A 272 -4.04 11.56 15.31
C ALA A 272 -3.38 11.76 16.70
N GLY A 273 -2.95 10.66 17.33
CA GLY A 273 -2.33 10.64 18.65
C GLY A 273 -0.83 10.90 18.67
N ILE A 274 -0.14 11.03 17.52
CA ILE A 274 1.33 11.18 17.43
C ILE A 274 1.86 12.31 18.32
N LYS A 275 3.10 12.13 18.80
CA LYS A 275 3.74 12.98 19.82
C LYS A 275 4.94 13.78 19.32
N VAL A 276 5.57 13.40 18.20
CA VAL A 276 6.66 14.17 17.60
C VAL A 276 6.21 15.61 17.39
N THR A 277 6.96 16.56 17.93
CA THR A 277 6.62 17.99 17.91
C THR A 277 7.40 18.74 16.85
N ALA A 278 6.79 19.79 16.32
CA ALA A 278 7.46 20.83 15.52
C ALA A 278 7.09 22.19 16.15
N THR A 279 8.06 22.78 16.87
CA THR A 279 7.85 24.04 17.60
C THR A 279 8.41 25.20 16.79
N PRO A 280 7.67 26.32 16.60
CA PRO A 280 8.18 27.50 15.93
C PRO A 280 9.48 28.00 16.56
N ALA A 281 10.47 28.31 15.73
CA ALA A 281 11.77 28.80 16.16
C ALA A 281 12.45 29.62 15.03
N GLU A 282 13.32 30.55 15.41
CA GLU A 282 14.17 31.26 14.45
C GLU A 282 15.39 30.41 14.12
N GLY A 283 15.78 30.38 12.85
CA GLY A 283 16.97 29.72 12.37
C GLY A 283 18.25 30.51 12.67
N PRO A 284 19.41 30.00 12.19
CA PRO A 284 20.70 30.58 12.51
C PRO A 284 20.89 32.03 12.04
N ASN A 285 20.17 32.46 11.00
CA ASN A 285 20.20 33.81 10.45
C ASN A 285 18.95 34.63 10.79
N GLY A 286 18.11 34.17 11.73
CA GLY A 286 16.86 34.82 12.11
C GLY A 286 15.67 34.52 11.22
N GLU A 287 15.80 33.59 10.27
CA GLU A 287 14.70 33.14 9.44
C GLU A 287 13.68 32.31 10.21
N PRO A 288 12.37 32.43 9.89
CA PRO A 288 11.35 31.65 10.58
C PRO A 288 11.43 30.17 10.19
N GLY A 289 11.18 29.30 11.16
CA GLY A 289 11.19 27.85 10.96
C GLY A 289 10.59 27.10 12.14
N TYR A 290 10.91 25.82 12.21
CA TYR A 290 10.46 24.91 13.25
C TYR A 290 11.60 24.02 13.73
N VAL A 291 11.61 23.72 15.02
CA VAL A 291 12.47 22.70 15.62
C VAL A 291 11.66 21.44 15.83
N ILE A 292 12.12 20.33 15.26
CA ILE A 292 11.46 19.04 15.34
C ILE A 292 12.16 18.17 16.38
N ASN A 293 11.34 17.57 17.29
CA ASN A 293 11.81 16.68 18.35
C ASN A 293 10.93 15.43 18.45
N GLY A 294 11.58 14.26 18.60
CA GLY A 294 10.95 12.98 18.85
C GLY A 294 11.45 11.86 17.97
N VAL A 295 10.73 10.73 17.96
CA VAL A 295 11.13 9.50 17.25
C VAL A 295 10.03 9.08 16.30
N LYS A 296 10.41 8.84 15.04
CA LYS A 296 9.59 8.19 14.02
C LYS A 296 10.08 6.77 13.79
N THR A 297 9.18 5.85 13.47
CA THR A 297 9.54 4.47 13.17
C THR A 297 8.90 4.00 11.86
N TRP A 298 9.39 2.90 11.33
CA TRP A 298 8.95 2.35 10.04
C TRP A 298 9.10 3.35 8.88
N CYS A 299 10.12 4.22 8.97
CA CYS A 299 10.42 5.17 7.90
C CYS A 299 11.08 4.42 6.73
N THR A 300 10.26 3.87 5.83
CA THR A 300 10.76 3.12 4.67
C THR A 300 11.57 4.02 3.77
N PHE A 301 12.75 3.52 3.32
CA PHE A 301 13.76 4.25 2.56
C PHE A 301 14.43 5.41 3.32
N GLY A 302 14.16 5.53 4.62
CA GLY A 302 14.60 6.66 5.46
C GLY A 302 16.12 6.91 5.44
N GLY A 303 16.95 5.89 5.33
CA GLY A 303 18.42 6.05 5.23
C GLY A 303 18.83 6.75 3.94
N ARG A 304 18.38 6.24 2.81
CA ARG A 304 18.79 6.71 1.46
C ARG A 304 17.96 7.88 0.93
N ALA A 305 16.89 8.25 1.60
CA ALA A 305 16.07 9.39 1.23
C ALA A 305 16.84 10.72 1.33
N ASP A 306 16.55 11.67 0.45
CA ASP A 306 17.04 13.05 0.48
C ASP A 306 16.19 13.93 1.39
N VAL A 307 14.90 13.58 1.49
CA VAL A 307 13.93 14.28 2.33
C VAL A 307 13.03 13.28 3.07
N LEU A 308 12.52 13.68 4.23
CA LEU A 308 11.44 12.96 4.90
C LEU A 308 10.14 13.76 4.76
N ALA A 309 9.08 13.11 4.24
CA ALA A 309 7.71 13.58 4.40
C ALA A 309 7.30 13.30 5.84
N LEU A 310 7.45 14.28 6.73
CA LEU A 310 7.36 14.11 8.17
C LEU A 310 6.12 14.80 8.73
N LEU A 311 5.25 14.00 9.37
CA LEU A 311 4.07 14.51 10.07
C LEU A 311 4.42 14.77 11.55
N ALA A 312 4.21 16.00 12.01
CA ALA A 312 4.49 16.40 13.40
C ALA A 312 3.38 17.27 13.97
N ARG A 313 3.36 17.35 15.28
CA ARG A 313 2.43 18.18 16.04
C ARG A 313 2.98 19.61 16.15
N THR A 314 2.27 20.54 15.54
CA THR A 314 2.54 21.98 15.64
C THR A 314 1.68 22.69 16.68
N ASP A 315 0.54 22.10 17.06
CA ASP A 315 -0.32 22.64 18.11
C ASP A 315 -0.16 21.83 19.40
N PRO A 316 0.22 22.47 20.52
CA PRO A 316 0.39 21.79 21.80
C PRO A 316 -0.93 21.31 22.41
N ASP A 317 -2.07 21.87 21.99
CA ASP A 317 -3.39 21.44 22.45
C ASP A 317 -3.78 20.10 21.81
N ARG A 318 -3.64 19.04 22.58
CA ARG A 318 -3.95 17.67 22.12
C ARG A 318 -5.42 17.41 21.85
N SER A 319 -6.32 18.24 22.37
CA SER A 319 -7.77 18.12 22.11
C SER A 319 -8.11 18.40 20.64
N LYS A 320 -7.23 19.09 19.92
CA LYS A 320 -7.35 19.31 18.46
C LYS A 320 -7.06 18.06 17.63
N THR A 321 -6.56 16.97 18.25
CA THR A 321 -6.32 15.68 17.61
C THR A 321 -5.55 15.82 16.27
N HIS A 322 -6.11 15.36 15.17
CA HIS A 322 -5.52 15.44 13.81
C HIS A 322 -5.38 16.89 13.28
N ARG A 323 -6.18 17.85 13.81
CA ARG A 323 -6.11 19.27 13.40
C ARG A 323 -4.94 20.02 14.04
N GLY A 324 -4.19 19.39 14.94
CA GLY A 324 -2.96 19.92 15.49
C GLY A 324 -1.70 19.45 14.77
N LEU A 325 -1.84 18.74 13.63
CA LEU A 325 -0.73 18.13 12.91
C LEU A 325 -0.43 18.85 11.61
N SER A 326 0.86 19.08 11.33
CA SER A 326 1.36 19.67 10.09
C SER A 326 2.33 18.73 9.40
N LEU A 327 2.42 18.80 8.07
CA LEU A 327 3.27 17.95 7.25
C LEU A 327 4.45 18.77 6.73
N PHE A 328 5.65 18.24 6.90
CA PHE A 328 6.90 18.89 6.55
C PHE A 328 7.67 18.11 5.49
N ILE A 329 8.37 18.82 4.62
CA ILE A 329 9.46 18.29 3.81
C ILE A 329 10.74 18.55 4.60
N VAL A 330 11.34 17.49 5.15
CA VAL A 330 12.53 17.60 6.01
C VAL A 330 13.76 17.15 5.24
N PRO A 331 14.59 18.06 4.73
CA PRO A 331 15.83 17.72 4.05
C PRO A 331 16.85 17.06 4.99
N LYS A 332 17.56 16.09 4.48
CA LYS A 332 18.67 15.43 5.15
C LYS A 332 19.69 14.89 4.15
N PRO A 333 20.96 14.67 4.53
CA PRO A 333 21.90 13.94 3.69
C PRO A 333 21.45 12.49 3.47
N ARG A 334 21.87 11.87 2.37
CA ARG A 334 21.73 10.42 2.17
C ARG A 334 22.65 9.67 3.13
N GLY A 335 22.10 8.68 3.83
CA GLY A 335 22.89 7.74 4.62
C GLY A 335 23.26 6.50 3.78
N ASN A 336 24.33 5.84 4.16
CA ASN A 336 24.78 4.59 3.56
C ASN A 336 24.70 3.45 4.58
N GLY A 337 24.26 2.29 4.13
CA GLY A 337 24.10 1.13 5.00
C GLY A 337 22.88 1.23 5.94
N HIS A 338 22.95 0.53 7.06
CA HIS A 338 21.78 0.32 7.95
C HIS A 338 21.68 1.30 9.10
N GLY A 339 22.41 2.42 9.06
CA GLY A 339 22.36 3.48 10.06
C GLY A 339 22.95 4.77 9.54
N PHE A 340 22.55 5.87 10.16
CA PHE A 340 23.11 7.19 9.88
C PHE A 340 23.05 8.10 11.11
N GLN A 341 23.96 9.05 11.17
CA GLN A 341 23.96 10.16 12.14
C GLN A 341 24.31 11.44 11.40
N PHE A 342 23.47 12.44 11.55
CA PHE A 342 23.67 13.77 10.96
C PHE A 342 23.54 14.85 12.01
N THR A 343 24.33 15.91 11.85
CA THR A 343 24.34 17.09 12.70
C THR A 343 24.19 18.33 11.83
N GLN A 344 23.39 19.28 12.26
CA GLN A 344 23.22 20.57 11.60
C GLN A 344 24.21 21.58 12.19
N ASP A 345 25.41 21.68 11.62
CA ASP A 345 26.48 22.54 12.15
C ASP A 345 26.15 24.03 12.12
N SER A 346 25.27 24.45 11.18
CA SER A 346 24.89 25.86 10.99
C SER A 346 23.54 26.24 11.63
N ALA A 347 22.79 25.28 12.15
CA ALA A 347 21.43 25.48 12.68
C ALA A 347 21.42 25.31 14.21
N THR A 348 22.09 26.21 14.91
CA THR A 348 21.98 26.26 16.38
C THR A 348 20.79 27.12 16.78
N VAL A 349 19.69 26.47 17.15
CA VAL A 349 18.54 27.14 17.74
C VAL A 349 18.72 27.16 19.24
N GLY A 350 18.73 28.35 19.83
CA GLY A 350 18.93 28.52 21.28
C GLY A 350 20.26 27.93 21.82
N GLY A 351 21.31 27.86 20.96
CA GLY A 351 22.62 27.33 21.33
C GLY A 351 22.73 25.79 21.29
N THR A 352 21.72 25.09 20.76
CA THR A 352 21.73 23.62 20.61
C THR A 352 21.81 23.21 19.15
N THR A 353 22.67 22.24 18.86
CA THR A 353 22.86 21.68 17.50
C THR A 353 21.78 20.65 17.20
N GLY A 354 21.16 20.75 16.02
CA GLY A 354 20.20 19.76 15.56
C GLY A 354 20.88 18.42 15.23
N LYS A 355 20.28 17.31 15.68
CA LYS A 355 20.76 15.95 15.38
C LYS A 355 19.67 15.11 14.81
N MET A 356 20.04 14.23 13.87
CA MET A 356 19.16 13.19 13.34
C MET A 356 19.94 11.88 13.31
N GLU A 357 19.38 10.85 13.94
CA GLU A 357 19.96 9.51 13.95
C GLU A 357 18.93 8.52 13.43
N GLY A 358 19.35 7.61 12.54
CA GLY A 358 18.51 6.56 11.99
C GLY A 358 19.15 5.20 12.09
N ARG A 359 18.34 4.18 12.42
CA ARG A 359 18.74 2.79 12.45
C ARG A 359 17.72 1.93 11.71
N ALA A 360 18.20 1.08 10.80
CA ALA A 360 17.34 0.14 10.09
C ALA A 360 16.74 -0.89 11.04
N ILE A 361 15.48 -1.22 10.82
CA ILE A 361 14.72 -2.23 11.56
C ILE A 361 14.92 -3.57 10.84
N ASP A 362 15.32 -4.61 11.57
CA ASP A 362 15.42 -5.94 11.03
C ASP A 362 14.06 -6.50 10.67
N THR A 363 13.93 -6.99 9.44
CA THR A 363 12.68 -7.54 8.90
C THR A 363 12.92 -8.93 8.28
N ILE A 364 11.89 -9.79 8.32
CA ILE A 364 11.91 -11.12 7.72
C ILE A 364 12.05 -11.02 6.19
N GLY A 365 11.37 -10.03 5.59
CA GLY A 365 11.38 -9.75 4.16
C GLY A 365 11.38 -8.26 3.90
N TYR A 366 11.06 -7.84 2.66
CA TYR A 366 11.05 -6.43 2.28
C TYR A 366 12.42 -5.75 2.41
N ARG A 367 13.48 -6.55 2.26
CA ARG A 367 14.87 -6.09 2.30
C ARG A 367 15.22 -5.33 1.05
N GLY A 368 16.18 -4.44 1.15
CA GLY A 368 16.57 -3.50 0.09
C GLY A 368 16.06 -2.10 0.34
N MET A 369 14.77 -1.92 0.54
CA MET A 369 14.17 -0.62 0.87
C MET A 369 14.50 -0.18 2.30
N HIS A 370 14.67 -1.10 3.20
CA HIS A 370 14.82 -0.92 4.63
C HIS A 370 13.85 0.12 5.25
N SER A 371 13.34 -0.19 6.41
CA SER A 371 12.58 0.75 7.23
C SER A 371 13.43 1.16 8.42
N TYR A 372 13.35 2.42 8.81
CA TYR A 372 14.20 2.99 9.84
C TYR A 372 13.39 3.48 11.03
N GLU A 373 13.96 3.35 12.22
CA GLU A 373 13.65 4.21 13.32
C GLU A 373 14.52 5.46 13.19
N VAL A 374 13.91 6.65 13.29
CA VAL A 374 14.58 7.94 13.10
C VAL A 374 14.31 8.83 14.28
N ALA A 375 15.34 9.12 15.06
CA ALA A 375 15.30 10.06 16.17
C ALA A 375 15.73 11.46 15.70
N LEU A 376 14.97 12.48 16.08
CA LEU A 376 15.24 13.88 15.83
C LEU A 376 15.39 14.61 17.17
N GLU A 377 16.49 15.31 17.33
CA GLU A 377 16.78 16.15 18.49
C GLU A 377 17.12 17.55 18.00
N ASN A 378 16.26 18.50 18.30
CA ASN A 378 16.40 19.91 17.91
C ASN A 378 16.67 20.12 16.39
N TRP A 379 16.12 19.24 15.54
CA TRP A 379 16.30 19.32 14.10
C TRP A 379 15.50 20.49 13.52
N TRP A 380 16.20 21.50 13.05
CA TRP A 380 15.58 22.71 12.52
C TRP A 380 15.20 22.56 11.04
N VAL A 381 14.05 23.13 10.67
CA VAL A 381 13.52 23.12 9.30
C VAL A 381 12.92 24.51 9.02
N PRO A 382 13.21 25.14 7.86
CA PRO A 382 12.64 26.44 7.52
C PRO A 382 11.12 26.36 7.36
N ALA A 383 10.44 27.49 7.62
CA ALA A 383 8.97 27.56 7.58
C ALA A 383 8.39 27.22 6.20
N GLU A 384 9.12 27.57 5.13
CA GLU A 384 8.76 27.25 3.75
C GLU A 384 8.69 25.74 3.44
N ASN A 385 9.27 24.90 4.30
CA ASN A 385 9.22 23.45 4.16
C ASN A 385 7.96 22.82 4.83
N LEU A 386 7.14 23.58 5.52
CA LEU A 386 5.81 23.14 5.94
C LEU A 386 4.90 23.15 4.70
N ILE A 387 4.32 22.01 4.32
CA ILE A 387 3.47 21.93 3.14
C ILE A 387 2.25 22.84 3.29
N GLY A 388 2.10 23.77 2.35
CA GLY A 388 1.09 24.83 2.38
C GLY A 388 1.48 26.02 3.25
N GLU A 389 2.69 26.05 3.78
CA GLU A 389 3.24 27.13 4.59
C GLU A 389 2.27 27.55 5.74
N ALA A 390 2.03 28.82 5.95
CA ALA A 390 1.14 29.30 7.02
C ALA A 390 -0.29 28.76 6.90
N ASP A 391 -0.81 28.60 5.68
CA ASP A 391 -2.14 28.05 5.42
C ASP A 391 -2.21 26.53 5.63
N GLY A 392 -1.07 25.84 5.65
CA GLY A 392 -0.95 24.41 5.86
C GLY A 392 -0.88 23.99 7.33
N VAL A 393 -0.68 24.92 8.25
CA VAL A 393 -0.62 24.64 9.69
C VAL A 393 -1.91 23.96 10.17
N GLY A 394 -1.76 22.80 10.82
CA GLY A 394 -2.89 22.00 11.30
C GLY A 394 -3.64 21.21 10.24
N LYS A 395 -3.21 21.24 8.96
CA LYS A 395 -3.83 20.51 7.85
C LYS A 395 -3.00 19.29 7.38
N GLY A 396 -1.85 19.05 8.00
CA GLY A 396 -0.92 18.02 7.58
C GLY A 396 -1.50 16.60 7.57
N PHE A 397 -2.43 16.29 8.48
CA PHE A 397 -3.13 15.02 8.49
C PHE A 397 -3.90 14.77 7.17
N PHE A 398 -4.62 15.78 6.69
CA PHE A 398 -5.40 15.65 5.45
C PHE A 398 -4.52 15.51 4.22
N PHE A 399 -3.39 16.22 4.18
CA PHE A 399 -2.42 16.11 3.09
C PHE A 399 -1.76 14.73 3.07
N GLN A 400 -1.40 14.22 4.25
CA GLN A 400 -0.83 12.87 4.38
C GLN A 400 -1.85 11.79 4.00
N MET A 401 -3.12 11.95 4.36
CA MET A 401 -4.17 10.98 4.00
C MET A 401 -4.40 10.93 2.49
N ALA A 402 -4.29 12.04 1.77
CA ALA A 402 -4.36 12.04 0.30
C ALA A 402 -3.25 11.17 -0.34
N GLY A 403 -2.02 11.24 0.20
CA GLY A 403 -0.94 10.34 -0.21
C GLY A 403 -1.18 8.88 0.16
N PHE A 404 -1.77 8.62 1.32
CA PHE A 404 -2.07 7.26 1.78
C PHE A 404 -3.24 6.60 1.06
N GLU A 405 -4.18 7.37 0.52
CA GLU A 405 -5.28 6.85 -0.28
C GLU A 405 -4.75 6.04 -1.46
N ASN A 406 -3.88 6.63 -2.27
CA ASN A 406 -3.17 5.94 -3.34
C ASN A 406 -2.22 4.86 -2.85
N GLY A 407 -1.51 5.12 -1.75
CA GLY A 407 -0.63 4.14 -1.14
C GLY A 407 -1.34 2.83 -0.79
N ARG A 408 -2.65 2.86 -0.49
CA ARG A 408 -3.45 1.65 -0.25
C ARG A 408 -3.70 0.87 -1.54
N LEU A 409 -4.01 1.55 -2.66
CA LEU A 409 -4.15 0.91 -3.98
C LEU A 409 -2.84 0.23 -4.39
N GLN A 410 -1.72 0.92 -4.26
CA GLN A 410 -0.40 0.33 -4.53
C GLN A 410 -0.07 -0.83 -3.58
N THR A 411 -0.51 -0.78 -2.33
CA THR A 411 -0.31 -1.91 -1.41
C THR A 411 -1.08 -3.14 -1.85
N ALA A 412 -2.30 -2.97 -2.36
CA ALA A 412 -3.07 -4.06 -2.96
C ALA A 412 -2.38 -4.59 -4.23
N ALA A 413 -1.94 -3.72 -5.14
CA ALA A 413 -1.22 -4.11 -6.35
C ALA A 413 0.09 -4.86 -6.04
N ARG A 414 0.83 -4.44 -5.01
CA ARG A 414 2.01 -5.18 -4.53
C ARG A 414 1.68 -6.58 -4.07
N ALA A 415 0.57 -6.76 -3.35
CA ALA A 415 0.11 -8.08 -2.92
C ALA A 415 -0.24 -8.96 -4.13
N VAL A 416 -0.91 -8.41 -5.14
CA VAL A 416 -1.24 -9.13 -6.39
C VAL A 416 0.04 -9.56 -7.10
N GLY A 417 1.03 -8.68 -7.27
CA GLY A 417 2.31 -9.03 -7.89
C GLY A 417 3.05 -10.17 -7.17
N VAL A 418 3.07 -10.15 -5.82
CA VAL A 418 3.67 -11.24 -5.02
C VAL A 418 2.87 -12.54 -5.15
N MET A 419 1.53 -12.48 -5.15
CA MET A 419 0.68 -13.65 -5.39
C MET A 419 0.93 -14.24 -6.77
N GLN A 420 1.05 -13.40 -7.80
CA GLN A 420 1.35 -13.84 -9.17
C GLN A 420 2.72 -14.55 -9.24
N ALA A 421 3.75 -13.98 -8.63
CA ALA A 421 5.07 -14.60 -8.58
C ALA A 421 5.06 -15.95 -7.85
N ALA A 422 4.32 -16.05 -6.75
CA ALA A 422 4.19 -17.30 -5.99
C ALA A 422 3.43 -18.37 -6.79
N TYR A 423 2.35 -17.98 -7.46
CA TYR A 423 1.57 -18.86 -8.33
C TYR A 423 2.43 -19.41 -9.48
N GLU A 424 3.13 -18.55 -10.22
CA GLU A 424 4.00 -18.95 -11.32
C GLU A 424 5.09 -19.93 -10.88
N ALA A 425 5.74 -19.65 -9.75
CA ALA A 425 6.78 -20.53 -9.20
C ALA A 425 6.21 -21.89 -8.76
N ALA A 426 5.03 -21.90 -8.15
CA ALA A 426 4.36 -23.11 -7.71
C ALA A 426 3.91 -23.97 -8.91
N LEU A 427 3.34 -23.35 -9.93
CA LEU A 427 2.89 -24.03 -11.14
C LEU A 427 4.05 -24.61 -11.93
N ASP A 428 5.12 -23.83 -12.12
CA ASP A 428 6.36 -24.31 -12.78
C ASP A 428 6.94 -25.51 -12.04
N TYR A 429 7.06 -25.43 -10.72
CA TYR A 429 7.56 -26.54 -9.91
C TYR A 429 6.64 -27.77 -10.00
N ALA A 430 5.33 -27.60 -9.92
CA ALA A 430 4.38 -28.70 -9.98
C ALA A 430 4.42 -29.43 -11.33
N ASN A 431 4.55 -28.67 -12.43
CA ASN A 431 4.59 -29.22 -13.78
C ASN A 431 5.94 -29.88 -14.14
N ASN A 432 7.04 -29.40 -13.58
CA ASN A 432 8.38 -29.88 -13.90
C ASN A 432 8.98 -30.83 -12.85
N ARG A 433 8.31 -31.07 -11.74
CA ARG A 433 8.74 -31.99 -10.69
C ARG A 433 8.69 -33.43 -11.21
N VAL A 434 9.83 -34.16 -11.12
CA VAL A 434 9.97 -35.58 -11.38
C VAL A 434 9.75 -36.38 -10.09
#